data_c984312b7e55f38bd79aa1c62b5d8176
#
_entry.id   c984312b7e55f38bd79aa1c62b5d8176
#
_cell.length_a   1.000
_cell.length_b   1.000
_cell.length_c   1.000
_cell.angle_alpha   90.00
_cell.angle_beta   90.00
_cell.angle_gamma   90.00
#
_symmetry.space_group_name_H-M   'P 1'
#
loop_
_entity.id
_entity.type
_entity.pdbx_description
1 polymer ?
#
loop_
_entity_poly.entity_id
_entity_poly.type
_entity_poly.pdbx_seq_one_letter_code
_entity_poly.pdbx_strand_id
1 'polypeptide(L)'
;MRAYTATVVLVLGALAAVAAVAATAARGVVQPSYALVFGAVIAVGETARVTLPGNRQTAPLGAAGALAYALLPDVHGTVSRHGVLQVVAVVGVALLAGTLPHVVRGRAPEPAYVARRLLAAGFAATLFRPLYAGGGLDPVMARGWAYGTFLVLVVLLTSLCDAVVAAMARVERPFRAALLAELRALCAGLSPAERFGPDGEDTGRAGGLTGIGTAVGASGMLIALSAGALGLWTVPVFCLPSLLVLLSFRRYAATRLVHRQTVDALSRLPEAAGCGSPGHAARVGDLAHAVGVDLGLGEVELRELRYAAKMHDIGQLALAEPVPGGITLELPEAEQRRIARLGAEVIRESGVLDRVAGIVAAQADPYRDGRGGPPPPLAGRIIKVVNAYDDLITLTEDPRSRREVFARLRADAAGAYDPRVVEALAQVLERSG
;
A
#
# COMPACT_ATOMS: atom_id res chain seq x y z
N MET A 1 -7.34 -18.06 19.88
CA MET A 1 -7.05 -18.70 18.58
C MET A 1 -6.12 -17.88 17.69
N ARG A 2 -6.31 -16.58 17.49
CA ARG A 2 -5.53 -15.75 16.53
C ARG A 2 -4.05 -15.55 16.93
N ALA A 3 -3.75 -15.31 18.20
CA ALA A 3 -2.38 -15.24 18.69
C ALA A 3 -1.64 -16.58 18.53
N TYR A 4 -2.36 -17.69 18.64
CA TYR A 4 -1.81 -19.03 18.49
C TYR A 4 -1.28 -19.30 17.06
N THR A 5 -2.00 -18.88 16.00
CA THR A 5 -1.55 -19.10 14.61
C THR A 5 -0.29 -18.34 14.27
N ALA A 6 -0.15 -17.09 14.73
CA ALA A 6 1.08 -16.32 14.57
C ALA A 6 2.26 -16.95 15.32
N THR A 7 2.03 -17.42 16.55
CA THR A 7 3.05 -18.13 17.33
C THR A 7 3.49 -19.43 16.62
N VAL A 8 2.57 -20.19 16.04
CA VAL A 8 2.91 -21.40 15.26
C VAL A 8 3.84 -21.08 14.10
N VAL A 9 3.58 -20.02 13.33
CA VAL A 9 4.44 -19.60 12.23
C VAL A 9 5.85 -19.27 12.73
N LEU A 10 5.96 -18.54 13.84
CA LEU A 10 7.25 -18.18 14.44
C LEU A 10 8.03 -19.40 14.91
N VAL A 11 7.35 -20.30 15.62
CA VAL A 11 7.97 -21.54 16.15
C VAL A 11 8.43 -22.43 15.01
N LEU A 12 7.60 -22.64 13.99
CA LEU A 12 7.99 -23.45 12.81
C LEU A 12 9.19 -22.83 12.07
N GLY A 13 9.19 -21.51 11.87
CA GLY A 13 10.31 -20.81 11.25
C GLY A 13 11.59 -20.93 12.07
N ALA A 14 11.53 -20.76 13.39
CA ALA A 14 12.67 -20.90 14.28
C ALA A 14 13.21 -22.33 14.31
N LEU A 15 12.35 -23.33 14.45
CA LEU A 15 12.73 -24.74 14.43
C LEU A 15 13.38 -25.13 13.10
N ALA A 16 12.80 -24.70 11.97
CA ALA A 16 13.38 -24.94 10.65
C ALA A 16 14.77 -24.31 10.51
N ALA A 17 14.93 -23.05 11.00
CA ALA A 17 16.23 -22.37 10.98
C ALA A 17 17.29 -23.11 11.81
N VAL A 18 16.98 -23.44 13.06
CA VAL A 18 17.89 -24.12 13.97
C VAL A 18 18.28 -25.49 13.43
N ALA A 19 17.30 -26.30 13.01
CA ALA A 19 17.57 -27.63 12.44
C ALA A 19 18.41 -27.54 11.17
N ALA A 20 18.15 -26.58 10.29
CA ALA A 20 18.87 -26.37 9.04
C ALA A 20 20.33 -25.94 9.29
N VAL A 21 20.54 -24.98 10.19
CA VAL A 21 21.89 -24.51 10.54
C VAL A 21 22.68 -25.62 11.23
N ALA A 22 22.10 -26.33 12.20
CA ALA A 22 22.74 -27.43 12.88
C ALA A 22 23.13 -28.57 11.90
N ALA A 23 22.23 -28.99 11.02
CA ALA A 23 22.48 -30.02 10.03
C ALA A 23 23.52 -29.59 9.00
N THR A 24 23.54 -28.33 8.57
CA THR A 24 24.51 -27.80 7.61
C THR A 24 25.89 -27.66 8.27
N ALA A 25 25.94 -27.22 9.53
CA ALA A 25 27.20 -27.15 10.28
C ALA A 25 27.82 -28.54 10.49
N ALA A 26 26.99 -29.55 10.80
CA ALA A 26 27.47 -30.94 11.01
C ALA A 26 27.96 -31.62 9.72
N ARG A 27 27.34 -31.31 8.56
CA ARG A 27 27.67 -31.95 7.26
C ARG A 27 28.66 -31.15 6.42
N GLY A 28 28.93 -29.91 6.78
CA GLY A 28 29.67 -28.95 5.97
C GLY A 28 28.80 -28.32 4.87
N VAL A 29 29.24 -27.16 4.39
CA VAL A 29 28.58 -26.45 3.29
C VAL A 29 29.03 -27.07 1.95
N VAL A 30 28.08 -27.63 1.21
CA VAL A 30 28.32 -28.13 -0.13
C VAL A 30 28.35 -26.95 -1.12
N GLN A 31 29.38 -26.92 -1.98
CA GLN A 31 29.58 -25.85 -2.97
C GLN A 31 29.56 -24.44 -2.34
N PRO A 32 30.54 -24.12 -1.46
CA PRO A 32 30.52 -22.91 -0.65
C PRO A 32 30.52 -21.61 -1.48
N SER A 33 31.08 -21.63 -2.68
CA SER A 33 31.04 -20.47 -3.60
C SER A 33 29.60 -20.06 -3.96
N TYR A 34 28.72 -21.03 -4.24
CA TYR A 34 27.32 -20.76 -4.56
C TYR A 34 26.58 -20.28 -3.32
N ALA A 35 26.78 -20.93 -2.19
CA ALA A 35 26.20 -20.52 -0.92
C ALA A 35 26.59 -19.08 -0.55
N LEU A 36 27.85 -18.70 -0.78
CA LEU A 36 28.36 -17.36 -0.49
C LEU A 36 27.77 -16.31 -1.44
N VAL A 37 27.76 -16.56 -2.75
CA VAL A 37 27.23 -15.62 -3.74
C VAL A 37 25.74 -15.39 -3.52
N PHE A 38 24.93 -16.45 -3.42
CA PHE A 38 23.50 -16.30 -3.20
C PHE A 38 23.19 -15.75 -1.80
N GLY A 39 23.94 -16.15 -0.77
CA GLY A 39 23.85 -15.59 0.57
C GLY A 39 24.14 -14.09 0.59
N ALA A 40 25.17 -13.63 -0.11
CA ALA A 40 25.49 -12.21 -0.25
C ALA A 40 24.37 -11.43 -0.97
N VAL A 41 23.83 -11.97 -2.07
CA VAL A 41 22.72 -11.36 -2.81
C VAL A 41 21.48 -11.24 -1.95
N ILE A 42 21.14 -12.28 -1.19
CA ILE A 42 20.01 -12.26 -0.26
C ILE A 42 20.24 -11.21 0.82
N ALA A 43 21.42 -11.20 1.46
CA ALA A 43 21.75 -10.24 2.52
C ALA A 43 21.70 -8.79 2.01
N VAL A 44 22.35 -8.50 0.87
CA VAL A 44 22.29 -7.16 0.23
C VAL A 44 20.86 -6.80 -0.16
N GLY A 45 20.13 -7.75 -0.75
CA GLY A 45 18.71 -7.55 -1.10
C GLY A 45 17.84 -7.19 0.12
N GLU A 46 18.13 -7.80 1.28
CA GLU A 46 17.41 -7.48 2.52
C GLU A 46 17.75 -6.10 3.08
N THR A 47 18.94 -5.55 2.84
CA THR A 47 19.26 -4.16 3.20
C THR A 47 18.40 -3.16 2.40
N ALA A 48 17.95 -3.57 1.21
CA ALA A 48 17.09 -2.80 0.34
C ALA A 48 15.58 -3.00 0.61
N ARG A 49 15.22 -3.54 1.79
CA ARG A 49 13.83 -3.74 2.20
C ARG A 49 12.99 -2.47 2.11
N VAL A 50 11.75 -2.64 1.66
CA VAL A 50 10.75 -1.57 1.55
C VAL A 50 9.54 -1.93 2.41
N THR A 51 9.04 -0.94 3.14
CA THR A 51 7.77 -1.05 3.85
C THR A 51 6.68 -0.46 2.97
N LEU A 52 5.71 -1.27 2.63
CA LEU A 52 4.57 -0.93 1.78
C LEU A 52 3.38 -0.45 2.64
N PRO A 53 2.36 0.23 2.06
CA PRO A 53 1.14 0.58 2.77
C PRO A 53 0.53 -0.64 3.48
N GLY A 54 0.03 -0.44 4.72
CA GLY A 54 -0.44 -1.54 5.57
C GLY A 54 0.67 -2.28 6.30
N ASN A 55 1.83 -1.64 6.51
CA ASN A 55 3.01 -2.15 7.24
C ASN A 55 3.58 -3.48 6.67
N ARG A 56 3.40 -3.70 5.36
CA ARG A 56 3.93 -4.89 4.68
C ARG A 56 5.39 -4.69 4.31
N GLN A 57 6.27 -5.46 4.94
CA GLN A 57 7.68 -5.48 4.59
C GLN A 57 7.94 -6.41 3.41
N THR A 58 8.76 -5.98 2.45
CA THR A 58 9.21 -6.79 1.33
C THR A 58 10.64 -6.43 0.94
N ALA A 59 11.40 -7.44 0.53
CA ALA A 59 12.74 -7.30 -0.04
C ALA A 59 12.79 -8.08 -1.37
N PRO A 60 12.40 -7.47 -2.48
CA PRO A 60 12.25 -8.17 -3.76
C PRO A 60 13.52 -8.88 -4.22
N LEU A 61 14.67 -8.22 -4.11
CA LEU A 61 15.97 -8.79 -4.50
C LEU A 61 16.37 -9.96 -3.62
N GLY A 62 16.22 -9.84 -2.29
CA GLY A 62 16.50 -10.94 -1.35
C GLY A 62 15.60 -12.14 -1.62
N ALA A 63 14.34 -11.87 -1.98
CA ALA A 63 13.37 -12.90 -2.32
C ALA A 63 13.72 -13.64 -3.61
N ALA A 64 14.06 -12.91 -4.67
CA ALA A 64 14.47 -13.48 -5.93
C ALA A 64 15.75 -14.33 -5.77
N GLY A 65 16.74 -13.84 -5.00
CA GLY A 65 17.96 -14.58 -4.69
C GLY A 65 17.70 -15.86 -3.90
N ALA A 66 16.83 -15.83 -2.89
CA ALA A 66 16.45 -17.02 -2.11
C ALA A 66 15.74 -18.07 -2.97
N LEU A 67 14.81 -17.64 -3.82
CA LEU A 67 14.11 -18.53 -4.75
C LEU A 67 15.07 -19.11 -5.80
N ALA A 68 15.94 -18.28 -6.37
CA ALA A 68 16.95 -18.72 -7.34
C ALA A 68 17.89 -19.77 -6.72
N TYR A 69 18.35 -19.57 -5.50
CA TYR A 69 19.18 -20.55 -4.81
C TYR A 69 18.42 -21.86 -4.52
N ALA A 70 17.15 -21.77 -4.14
CA ALA A 70 16.31 -22.95 -3.94
C ALA A 70 16.11 -23.76 -5.23
N LEU A 71 15.96 -23.11 -6.38
CA LEU A 71 15.65 -23.70 -7.67
C LEU A 71 16.88 -23.96 -8.57
N LEU A 72 18.10 -23.69 -8.11
CA LEU A 72 19.33 -23.72 -8.90
C LEU A 72 19.67 -25.14 -9.39
N PRO A 73 19.57 -25.50 -10.69
CA PRO A 73 19.88 -26.85 -11.16
C PRO A 73 21.39 -27.08 -11.34
N ASP A 74 22.03 -26.21 -12.08
CA ASP A 74 23.46 -26.25 -12.37
C ASP A 74 24.03 -24.86 -12.57
N VAL A 75 25.36 -24.75 -12.55
CA VAL A 75 26.09 -23.52 -12.88
C VAL A 75 27.26 -23.90 -13.77
N HIS A 76 27.26 -23.40 -15.01
CA HIS A 76 28.26 -23.78 -16.02
C HIS A 76 28.46 -25.31 -16.14
N GLY A 77 27.35 -26.04 -16.20
CA GLY A 77 27.39 -27.50 -16.30
C GLY A 77 27.78 -28.23 -15.00
N THR A 78 28.10 -27.50 -13.94
CA THR A 78 28.34 -28.11 -12.62
C THR A 78 27.04 -28.30 -11.88
N VAL A 79 26.60 -29.53 -11.73
CA VAL A 79 25.34 -29.90 -11.04
C VAL A 79 25.35 -29.41 -9.60
N SER A 80 24.26 -28.73 -9.18
CA SER A 80 24.10 -28.28 -7.80
C SER A 80 23.73 -29.45 -6.89
N ARG A 81 24.53 -29.67 -5.82
CA ARG A 81 24.40 -30.81 -4.89
C ARG A 81 23.85 -30.39 -3.50
N HIS A 82 23.61 -29.13 -3.28
CA HIS A 82 23.12 -28.65 -1.99
C HIS A 82 21.66 -29.07 -1.76
N GLY A 83 21.36 -29.52 -0.54
CA GLY A 83 20.03 -29.99 -0.15
C GLY A 83 19.13 -28.89 0.44
N VAL A 84 17.89 -29.27 0.75
CA VAL A 84 16.89 -28.39 1.35
C VAL A 84 17.37 -27.68 2.62
N LEU A 85 18.00 -28.43 3.53
CA LEU A 85 18.47 -27.85 4.81
C LEU A 85 19.56 -26.81 4.57
N GLN A 86 20.47 -27.02 3.61
CA GLN A 86 21.46 -26.00 3.28
C GLN A 86 20.82 -24.74 2.69
N VAL A 87 19.77 -24.86 1.84
CA VAL A 87 19.02 -23.69 1.34
C VAL A 87 18.43 -22.91 2.50
N VAL A 88 17.73 -23.56 3.42
CA VAL A 88 17.13 -22.92 4.59
C VAL A 88 18.19 -22.27 5.49
N ALA A 89 19.33 -22.92 5.70
CA ALA A 89 20.42 -22.39 6.52
C ALA A 89 21.04 -21.13 5.87
N VAL A 90 21.38 -21.18 4.58
CA VAL A 90 21.98 -20.05 3.86
C VAL A 90 21.01 -18.87 3.80
N VAL A 91 19.74 -19.12 3.46
CA VAL A 91 18.70 -18.09 3.43
C VAL A 91 18.51 -17.49 4.83
N GLY A 92 18.43 -18.31 5.89
CA GLY A 92 18.27 -17.87 7.26
C GLY A 92 19.42 -16.97 7.73
N VAL A 93 20.65 -17.39 7.53
CA VAL A 93 21.84 -16.60 7.89
C VAL A 93 21.91 -15.30 7.08
N ALA A 94 21.62 -15.37 5.78
CA ALA A 94 21.63 -14.19 4.92
C ALA A 94 20.52 -13.17 5.27
N LEU A 95 19.31 -13.64 5.62
CA LEU A 95 18.23 -12.81 6.13
C LEU A 95 18.65 -12.08 7.43
N LEU A 96 19.26 -12.80 8.38
CA LEU A 96 19.72 -12.20 9.63
C LEU A 96 20.83 -11.17 9.37
N ALA A 97 21.82 -11.50 8.53
CA ALA A 97 22.90 -10.59 8.17
C ALA A 97 22.35 -9.31 7.49
N GLY A 98 21.42 -9.46 6.54
CA GLY A 98 20.80 -8.31 5.84
C GLY A 98 19.85 -7.48 6.70
N THR A 99 19.35 -8.04 7.81
CA THR A 99 18.53 -7.28 8.76
C THR A 99 19.35 -6.46 9.76
N LEU A 100 20.61 -6.81 9.99
CA LEU A 100 21.46 -6.17 10.96
C LEU A 100 21.58 -4.64 10.83
N PRO A 101 21.75 -4.06 9.62
CA PRO A 101 21.79 -2.61 9.44
C PRO A 101 20.47 -1.90 9.83
N HIS A 102 19.34 -2.61 9.71
CA HIS A 102 18.04 -2.07 10.11
C HIS A 102 17.87 -2.10 11.64
N VAL A 103 18.30 -3.18 12.28
CA VAL A 103 18.27 -3.32 13.74
C VAL A 103 19.14 -2.23 14.41
N VAL A 104 20.35 -2.00 13.88
CA VAL A 104 21.25 -0.95 14.38
C VAL A 104 20.61 0.45 14.27
N ARG A 105 19.73 0.67 13.27
CA ARG A 105 18.99 1.93 13.11
C ARG A 105 17.66 1.97 13.88
N GLY A 106 17.39 1.02 14.77
CA GLY A 106 16.14 0.93 15.53
C GLY A 106 14.93 0.49 14.72
N ARG A 107 15.12 -0.10 13.54
CA ARG A 107 14.05 -0.54 12.64
C ARG A 107 14.07 -2.06 12.46
N ALA A 108 13.95 -2.80 13.57
CA ALA A 108 13.92 -4.26 13.52
C ALA A 108 12.79 -4.78 12.62
N PRO A 109 13.03 -5.82 11.80
CA PRO A 109 11.96 -6.47 11.06
C PRO A 109 10.99 -7.18 11.99
N GLU A 110 9.74 -7.31 11.56
CA GLU A 110 8.79 -8.16 12.27
C GLU A 110 9.30 -9.63 12.23
N PRO A 111 9.34 -10.34 13.37
CA PRO A 111 9.76 -11.74 13.39
C PRO A 111 8.94 -12.62 12.44
N ALA A 112 7.65 -12.32 12.27
CA ALA A 112 6.77 -13.00 11.32
C ALA A 112 7.24 -12.85 9.87
N TYR A 113 7.83 -11.71 9.50
CA TYR A 113 8.40 -11.50 8.17
C TYR A 113 9.57 -12.47 7.91
N VAL A 114 10.50 -12.59 8.86
CA VAL A 114 11.67 -13.48 8.72
C VAL A 114 11.23 -14.94 8.63
N ALA A 115 10.34 -15.37 9.53
CA ALA A 115 9.81 -16.75 9.53
C ALA A 115 9.10 -17.08 8.20
N ARG A 116 8.25 -16.18 7.70
CA ARG A 116 7.54 -16.34 6.43
C ARG A 116 8.51 -16.52 5.26
N ARG A 117 9.52 -15.65 5.17
CA ARG A 117 10.53 -15.71 4.11
C ARG A 117 11.31 -17.03 4.11
N LEU A 118 11.68 -17.47 5.30
CA LEU A 118 12.40 -18.72 5.49
C LEU A 118 11.54 -19.95 5.09
N LEU A 119 10.28 -19.96 5.53
CA LEU A 119 9.35 -21.04 5.21
C LEU A 119 9.03 -21.09 3.71
N ALA A 120 8.85 -19.95 3.04
CA ALA A 120 8.63 -19.90 1.60
C ALA A 120 9.85 -20.44 0.81
N ALA A 121 11.07 -20.04 1.17
CA ALA A 121 12.28 -20.56 0.53
C ALA A 121 12.48 -22.07 0.81
N GLY A 122 12.21 -22.50 2.04
CA GLY A 122 12.23 -23.92 2.42
C GLY A 122 11.20 -24.74 1.65
N PHE A 123 9.99 -24.22 1.47
CA PHE A 123 8.94 -24.86 0.69
C PHE A 123 9.35 -25.03 -0.79
N ALA A 124 9.85 -23.97 -1.42
CA ALA A 124 10.37 -24.05 -2.81
C ALA A 124 11.48 -25.09 -2.93
N ALA A 125 12.43 -25.09 -2.00
CA ALA A 125 13.51 -26.08 -1.98
C ALA A 125 12.99 -27.51 -1.79
N THR A 126 11.96 -27.71 -0.96
CA THR A 126 11.35 -29.02 -0.72
C THR A 126 10.64 -29.56 -1.95
N LEU A 127 10.01 -28.70 -2.75
CA LEU A 127 9.39 -29.10 -4.01
C LEU A 127 10.42 -29.44 -5.10
N PHE A 128 11.55 -28.74 -5.13
CA PHE A 128 12.51 -28.86 -6.22
C PHE A 128 13.65 -29.86 -5.91
N ARG A 129 14.32 -29.72 -4.76
CA ARG A 129 15.59 -30.42 -4.48
C ARG A 129 15.52 -31.95 -4.46
N PRO A 130 14.52 -32.58 -3.81
CA PRO A 130 14.42 -34.04 -3.81
C PRO A 130 14.18 -34.62 -5.20
N LEU A 131 13.31 -33.95 -6.00
CA LEU A 131 13.03 -34.40 -7.36
C LEU A 131 14.25 -34.25 -8.28
N TYR A 132 14.98 -33.13 -8.11
CA TYR A 132 16.20 -32.88 -8.87
C TYR A 132 17.33 -33.88 -8.51
N ALA A 133 17.60 -34.04 -7.22
CA ALA A 133 18.65 -34.95 -6.75
C ALA A 133 18.38 -36.44 -7.04
N GLY A 134 17.11 -36.83 -7.10
CA GLY A 134 16.67 -38.20 -7.43
C GLY A 134 16.55 -38.49 -8.91
N GLY A 135 16.89 -37.54 -9.82
CA GLY A 135 16.76 -37.73 -11.27
C GLY A 135 15.31 -37.69 -11.76
N GLY A 136 14.34 -37.42 -10.88
CA GLY A 136 12.91 -37.36 -11.26
C GLY A 136 12.57 -36.20 -12.21
N LEU A 137 13.44 -35.20 -12.30
CA LEU A 137 13.26 -34.06 -13.24
C LEU A 137 13.96 -34.28 -14.59
N ASP A 138 14.82 -35.29 -14.77
CA ASP A 138 15.58 -35.52 -16.01
C ASP A 138 14.65 -35.57 -17.26
N PRO A 139 13.54 -36.33 -17.25
CA PRO A 139 12.64 -36.37 -18.40
C PRO A 139 11.88 -35.06 -18.64
N VAL A 140 11.71 -34.24 -17.59
CA VAL A 140 11.08 -32.92 -17.65
C VAL A 140 12.08 -31.90 -18.18
N MET A 141 13.34 -31.95 -17.71
CA MET A 141 14.40 -31.05 -18.14
C MET A 141 14.80 -31.29 -19.59
N ALA A 142 14.74 -32.53 -20.08
CA ALA A 142 14.98 -32.87 -21.47
C ALA A 142 13.97 -32.18 -22.45
N ARG A 143 12.82 -31.78 -21.91
CA ARG A 143 11.81 -31.00 -22.65
C ARG A 143 11.80 -29.58 -22.07
N GLY A 144 12.59 -28.66 -22.60
CA GLY A 144 12.80 -27.33 -22.03
C GLY A 144 11.50 -26.57 -21.67
N TRP A 145 10.43 -26.69 -22.49
CA TRP A 145 9.13 -26.07 -22.18
C TRP A 145 8.45 -26.69 -20.93
N ALA A 146 8.58 -28.03 -20.74
CA ALA A 146 8.00 -28.71 -19.60
C ALA A 146 8.73 -28.32 -18.30
N TYR A 147 10.06 -28.15 -18.38
CA TYR A 147 10.84 -27.63 -17.27
C TYR A 147 10.46 -26.21 -16.88
N GLY A 148 10.30 -25.31 -17.87
CA GLY A 148 9.80 -23.95 -17.62
C GLY A 148 8.44 -23.95 -16.95
N THR A 149 7.50 -24.79 -17.44
CA THR A 149 6.15 -24.93 -16.85
C THR A 149 6.22 -25.47 -15.42
N PHE A 150 7.07 -26.45 -15.14
CA PHE A 150 7.29 -26.98 -13.81
C PHE A 150 7.81 -25.89 -12.86
N LEU A 151 8.78 -25.09 -13.26
CA LEU A 151 9.29 -23.99 -12.44
C LEU A 151 8.22 -22.91 -12.18
N VAL A 152 7.41 -22.57 -13.19
CA VAL A 152 6.26 -21.67 -13.00
C VAL A 152 5.30 -22.24 -11.95
N LEU A 153 4.99 -23.54 -12.01
CA LEU A 153 4.14 -24.19 -11.02
C LEU A 153 4.75 -24.12 -9.60
N VAL A 154 6.05 -24.39 -9.45
CA VAL A 154 6.74 -24.27 -8.16
C VAL A 154 6.69 -22.85 -7.62
N VAL A 155 6.89 -21.85 -8.48
CA VAL A 155 6.79 -20.42 -8.10
C VAL A 155 5.37 -20.07 -7.65
N LEU A 156 4.34 -20.52 -8.36
CA LEU A 156 2.93 -20.29 -8.00
C LEU A 156 2.57 -20.95 -6.67
N LEU A 157 2.99 -22.20 -6.46
CA LEU A 157 2.76 -22.92 -5.20
C LEU A 157 3.51 -22.26 -4.04
N THR A 158 4.73 -21.77 -4.27
CA THR A 158 5.51 -21.04 -3.26
C THR A 158 4.82 -19.70 -2.92
N SER A 159 4.29 -19.00 -3.90
CA SER A 159 3.53 -17.76 -3.70
C SER A 159 2.22 -18.02 -2.93
N LEU A 160 1.56 -19.12 -3.22
CA LEU A 160 0.38 -19.55 -2.47
C LEU A 160 0.72 -19.90 -1.01
N CYS A 161 1.81 -20.64 -0.80
CA CYS A 161 2.32 -20.96 0.53
C CYS A 161 2.64 -19.67 1.31
N ASP A 162 3.35 -18.72 0.70
CA ASP A 162 3.64 -17.41 1.29
C ASP A 162 2.38 -16.64 1.67
N ALA A 163 1.34 -16.67 0.81
CA ALA A 163 0.03 -16.05 1.08
C ALA A 163 -0.69 -16.70 2.28
N VAL A 164 -0.67 -18.02 2.39
CA VAL A 164 -1.24 -18.76 3.53
C VAL A 164 -0.52 -18.40 4.82
N VAL A 165 0.82 -18.46 4.81
CA VAL A 165 1.64 -18.13 5.98
C VAL A 165 1.46 -16.66 6.38
N ALA A 166 1.35 -15.74 5.41
CA ALA A 166 1.04 -14.34 5.65
C ALA A 166 -0.34 -14.15 6.31
N ALA A 167 -1.35 -14.89 5.86
CA ALA A 167 -2.69 -14.86 6.45
C ALA A 167 -2.70 -15.41 7.88
N MET A 168 -1.92 -16.47 8.15
CA MET A 168 -1.77 -17.05 9.50
C MET A 168 -1.04 -16.10 10.46
N ALA A 169 -0.08 -15.33 9.99
CA ALA A 169 0.71 -14.39 10.78
C ALA A 169 -0.08 -13.13 11.19
N ARG A 170 -1.23 -12.83 10.56
CA ARG A 170 -2.05 -11.63 10.85
C ARG A 170 -2.99 -11.87 12.05
N VAL A 171 -2.74 -11.15 13.12
CA VAL A 171 -3.54 -11.24 14.36
C VAL A 171 -4.85 -10.46 14.25
N GLU A 172 -4.88 -9.36 13.50
CA GLU A 172 -5.99 -8.38 13.49
C GLU A 172 -7.23 -8.83 12.69
N ARG A 173 -7.06 -9.69 11.67
CA ARG A 173 -8.14 -10.10 10.76
C ARG A 173 -8.47 -11.58 10.89
N PRO A 174 -9.74 -11.99 10.69
CA PRO A 174 -10.09 -13.42 10.62
C PRO A 174 -9.34 -14.08 9.45
N PHE A 175 -8.84 -15.30 9.66
CA PHE A 175 -8.00 -16.02 8.68
C PHE A 175 -8.58 -16.04 7.27
N ARG A 176 -9.90 -16.33 7.13
CA ARG A 176 -10.57 -16.34 5.81
C ARG A 176 -10.50 -15.00 5.11
N ALA A 177 -10.74 -13.89 5.82
CA ALA A 177 -10.67 -12.55 5.23
C ALA A 177 -9.21 -12.16 4.88
N ALA A 178 -8.25 -12.53 5.73
CA ALA A 178 -6.83 -12.31 5.46
C ALA A 178 -6.37 -13.13 4.25
N LEU A 179 -6.73 -14.40 4.16
CA LEU A 179 -6.39 -15.28 3.04
C LEU A 179 -7.02 -14.80 1.73
N LEU A 180 -8.30 -14.44 1.73
CA LEU A 180 -8.96 -13.90 0.53
C LEU A 180 -8.31 -12.60 0.03
N ALA A 181 -7.87 -11.74 0.95
CA ALA A 181 -7.14 -10.52 0.59
C ALA A 181 -5.78 -10.84 -0.05
N GLU A 182 -5.03 -11.83 0.47
CA GLU A 182 -3.76 -12.27 -0.11
C GLU A 182 -3.95 -12.95 -1.47
N LEU A 183 -4.97 -13.81 -1.61
CA LEU A 183 -5.27 -14.48 -2.88
C LEU A 183 -5.73 -13.48 -3.96
N ARG A 184 -6.59 -12.53 -3.62
CA ARG A 184 -6.96 -11.44 -4.54
C ARG A 184 -5.73 -10.65 -4.97
N ALA A 185 -4.85 -10.33 -4.03
CA ALA A 185 -3.59 -9.68 -4.32
C ALA A 185 -2.73 -10.52 -5.29
N LEU A 186 -2.64 -11.81 -5.12
CA LEU A 186 -1.91 -12.72 -6.00
C LEU A 186 -2.53 -12.74 -7.42
N CYS A 187 -3.85 -12.89 -7.53
CA CYS A 187 -4.58 -12.92 -8.80
C CYS A 187 -4.46 -11.60 -9.58
N ALA A 188 -4.59 -10.46 -8.89
CA ALA A 188 -4.43 -9.15 -9.51
C ALA A 188 -3.01 -8.94 -10.08
N GLY A 189 -1.98 -9.53 -9.47
CA GLY A 189 -0.62 -9.51 -10.00
C GLY A 189 -0.40 -10.34 -11.26
N LEU A 190 -1.26 -11.30 -11.53
CA LEU A 190 -1.22 -12.12 -12.73
C LEU A 190 -2.01 -11.51 -13.91
N SER A 191 -2.88 -10.53 -13.63
CA SER A 191 -3.71 -9.88 -14.66
C SER A 191 -3.01 -8.65 -15.24
N PRO A 192 -2.67 -8.62 -16.54
CA PRO A 192 -2.05 -7.46 -17.17
C PRO A 192 -3.02 -6.27 -17.36
N ALA A 193 -4.34 -6.53 -17.34
CA ALA A 193 -5.36 -5.56 -17.71
C ALA A 193 -5.62 -4.47 -16.66
N GLU A 194 -5.28 -4.70 -15.39
CA GLU A 194 -5.53 -3.74 -14.31
C GLU A 194 -4.32 -2.85 -13.96
N ARG A 195 -3.23 -2.92 -14.75
CA ARG A 195 -1.99 -2.17 -14.46
C ARG A 195 -2.04 -0.71 -14.91
N PHE A 196 -2.85 -0.39 -15.90
CA PHE A 196 -2.97 0.94 -16.47
C PHE A 196 -4.45 1.24 -16.74
N GLY A 197 -5.15 1.82 -15.76
CA GLY A 197 -6.36 2.56 -16.06
C GLY A 197 -5.98 3.77 -16.93
N PRO A 198 -6.88 4.25 -17.79
CA PRO A 198 -6.61 5.35 -18.72
C PRO A 198 -6.13 6.64 -18.03
N ASP A 199 -6.26 6.75 -16.70
CA ASP A 199 -5.94 7.94 -15.92
C ASP A 199 -4.71 7.81 -15.02
N GLY A 200 -3.89 6.75 -15.17
CA GLY A 200 -2.64 6.57 -14.38
C GLY A 200 -2.84 6.52 -12.85
N GLU A 201 -4.07 6.43 -12.39
CA GLU A 201 -4.45 6.53 -10.99
C GLU A 201 -4.78 5.18 -10.37
N ASP A 202 -4.14 4.96 -9.26
CA ASP A 202 -4.23 3.82 -8.39
C ASP A 202 -5.65 3.27 -8.15
N THR A 203 -6.07 2.33 -8.95
CA THR A 203 -6.79 1.14 -8.46
C THR A 203 -5.90 0.32 -7.52
N GLY A 204 -4.87 0.87 -7.12
CA GLY A 204 -3.50 0.74 -6.61
C GLY A 204 -3.31 0.47 -5.17
N ARG A 205 -4.27 0.08 -4.35
CA ARG A 205 -3.90 -0.57 -3.07
C ARG A 205 -3.56 -2.05 -3.22
N ALA A 206 -4.05 -2.69 -4.26
CA ALA A 206 -3.74 -4.09 -4.56
C ALA A 206 -2.77 -4.24 -5.74
N GLY A 207 -2.95 -3.54 -6.85
CA GLY A 207 -2.22 -3.76 -8.11
C GLY A 207 -0.72 -3.47 -8.05
N GLY A 208 -0.29 -2.39 -7.40
CA GLY A 208 1.15 -2.06 -7.27
C GLY A 208 1.92 -3.07 -6.41
N LEU A 209 1.25 -3.68 -5.42
CA LEU A 209 1.84 -4.65 -4.51
C LEU A 209 1.98 -6.05 -5.12
N THR A 210 1.09 -6.40 -6.01
CA THR A 210 0.99 -7.72 -6.65
C THR A 210 2.00 -7.88 -7.77
N GLY A 211 2.33 -6.79 -8.49
CA GLY A 211 3.40 -6.78 -9.47
C GLY A 211 4.78 -7.11 -8.90
N ILE A 212 5.03 -6.82 -7.62
CA ILE A 212 6.29 -7.14 -6.96
C ILE A 212 6.45 -8.66 -6.76
N GLY A 213 5.40 -9.35 -6.32
CA GLY A 213 5.44 -10.81 -6.10
C GLY A 213 5.72 -11.59 -7.38
N THR A 214 5.04 -11.24 -8.47
CA THR A 214 5.26 -11.85 -9.79
C THR A 214 6.63 -11.52 -10.37
N ALA A 215 7.11 -10.28 -10.20
CA ALA A 215 8.44 -9.87 -10.63
C ALA A 215 9.54 -10.63 -9.85
N VAL A 216 9.36 -10.83 -8.55
CA VAL A 216 10.27 -11.62 -7.70
C VAL A 216 10.33 -13.08 -8.17
N GLY A 217 9.16 -13.69 -8.38
CA GLY A 217 9.05 -15.07 -8.86
C GLY A 217 9.71 -15.25 -10.22
N ALA A 218 9.41 -14.37 -11.17
CA ALA A 218 10.01 -14.38 -12.50
C ALA A 218 11.52 -14.18 -12.46
N SER A 219 12.03 -13.20 -11.68
CA SER A 219 13.47 -12.97 -11.54
C SER A 219 14.20 -14.19 -10.95
N GLY A 220 13.67 -14.77 -9.88
CA GLY A 220 14.26 -15.97 -9.25
C GLY A 220 14.30 -17.16 -10.20
N MET A 221 13.21 -17.38 -10.94
CA MET A 221 13.13 -18.44 -11.96
C MET A 221 14.12 -18.20 -13.12
N LEU A 222 14.21 -16.97 -13.63
CA LEU A 222 15.12 -16.62 -14.72
C LEU A 222 16.59 -16.78 -14.32
N ILE A 223 16.95 -16.40 -13.08
CA ILE A 223 18.29 -16.64 -12.53
C ILE A 223 18.58 -18.15 -12.51
N ALA A 224 17.65 -18.97 -12.02
CA ALA A 224 17.82 -20.40 -11.95
C ALA A 224 17.96 -21.05 -13.35
N LEU A 225 17.11 -20.65 -14.31
CA LEU A 225 17.13 -21.17 -15.69
C LEU A 225 18.41 -20.80 -16.45
N SER A 226 18.91 -19.59 -16.27
CA SER A 226 20.05 -19.07 -17.04
C SER A 226 21.40 -19.37 -16.39
N ALA A 227 21.42 -19.91 -15.17
CA ALA A 227 22.67 -20.22 -14.45
C ALA A 227 23.53 -21.24 -15.16
N GLY A 228 22.94 -22.23 -15.86
CA GLY A 228 23.65 -23.20 -16.67
C GLY A 228 24.47 -22.57 -17.81
N ALA A 229 23.90 -21.53 -18.45
CA ALA A 229 24.53 -20.85 -19.58
C ALA A 229 25.48 -19.72 -19.15
N LEU A 230 25.00 -18.82 -18.25
CA LEU A 230 25.69 -17.59 -17.85
C LEU A 230 26.49 -17.75 -16.54
N GLY A 231 26.37 -18.89 -15.87
CA GLY A 231 26.98 -19.09 -14.58
C GLY A 231 26.48 -18.11 -13.53
N LEU A 232 27.38 -17.69 -12.64
CA LEU A 232 27.02 -16.73 -11.59
C LEU A 232 26.74 -15.31 -12.08
N TRP A 233 27.06 -14.99 -13.36
CA TRP A 233 26.72 -13.70 -13.99
C TRP A 233 25.22 -13.52 -14.16
N THR A 234 24.42 -14.59 -14.11
CA THR A 234 22.95 -14.50 -14.09
C THR A 234 22.43 -13.62 -12.96
N VAL A 235 23.12 -13.64 -11.81
CA VAL A 235 22.70 -12.89 -10.61
C VAL A 235 22.72 -11.38 -10.87
N PRO A 236 23.83 -10.73 -11.24
CA PRO A 236 23.81 -9.28 -11.52
C PRO A 236 22.93 -8.92 -12.70
N VAL A 237 22.90 -9.72 -13.77
CA VAL A 237 22.09 -9.44 -14.97
C VAL A 237 20.61 -9.39 -14.66
N PHE A 238 20.05 -10.36 -13.93
CA PHE A 238 18.62 -10.42 -13.63
C PHE A 238 18.23 -9.69 -12.34
N CYS A 239 19.19 -9.36 -11.47
CA CYS A 239 18.93 -8.49 -10.33
C CYS A 239 18.86 -7.01 -10.71
N LEU A 240 19.55 -6.56 -11.77
CA LEU A 240 19.57 -5.17 -12.19
C LEU A 240 18.19 -4.63 -12.57
N PRO A 241 17.36 -5.27 -13.41
CA PRO A 241 16.00 -4.84 -13.67
C PRO A 241 15.14 -4.75 -12.40
N SER A 242 15.26 -5.77 -11.52
CA SER A 242 14.54 -5.77 -10.24
C SER A 242 14.97 -4.63 -9.33
N LEU A 243 16.25 -4.25 -9.35
CA LEU A 243 16.77 -3.11 -8.61
C LEU A 243 16.22 -1.79 -9.18
N LEU A 244 16.17 -1.63 -10.50
CA LEU A 244 15.61 -0.44 -11.14
C LEU A 244 14.13 -0.27 -10.81
N VAL A 245 13.36 -1.35 -10.86
CA VAL A 245 11.95 -1.37 -10.43
C VAL A 245 11.84 -0.96 -8.96
N LEU A 246 12.65 -1.52 -8.07
CA LEU A 246 12.67 -1.17 -6.66
C LEU A 246 12.99 0.31 -6.42
N LEU A 247 13.99 0.85 -7.12
CA LEU A 247 14.36 2.27 -7.02
C LEU A 247 13.24 3.19 -7.51
N SER A 248 12.58 2.81 -8.60
CA SER A 248 11.41 3.53 -9.14
C SER A 248 10.26 3.54 -8.13
N PHE A 249 9.95 2.38 -7.52
CA PHE A 249 8.95 2.31 -6.45
C PHE A 249 9.30 3.15 -5.23
N ARG A 250 10.57 3.14 -4.80
CA ARG A 250 11.02 3.98 -3.67
C ARG A 250 10.84 5.46 -3.97
N ARG A 251 11.22 5.90 -5.16
CA ARG A 251 11.02 7.30 -5.59
C ARG A 251 9.54 7.66 -5.61
N TYR A 252 8.72 6.81 -6.22
CA TYR A 252 7.28 7.02 -6.27
C TYR A 252 6.64 7.08 -4.88
N ALA A 253 6.98 6.15 -3.98
CA ALA A 253 6.49 6.15 -2.61
C ALA A 253 6.94 7.40 -1.83
N ALA A 254 8.18 7.84 -2.02
CA ALA A 254 8.70 9.07 -1.39
C ALA A 254 7.95 10.31 -1.89
N THR A 255 7.72 10.44 -3.20
CA THR A 255 6.95 11.54 -3.78
C THR A 255 5.53 11.59 -3.21
N ARG A 256 4.84 10.45 -3.13
CA ARG A 256 3.50 10.39 -2.53
C ARG A 256 3.46 10.74 -1.04
N LEU A 257 4.49 10.36 -0.29
CA LEU A 257 4.60 10.74 1.11
C LEU A 257 4.72 12.26 1.25
N VAL A 258 5.57 12.88 0.43
CA VAL A 258 5.73 14.34 0.40
C VAL A 258 4.41 15.02 0.06
N HIS A 259 3.68 14.56 -0.96
CA HIS A 259 2.37 15.12 -1.30
C HIS A 259 1.38 15.07 -0.12
N ARG A 260 1.27 13.93 0.57
CA ARG A 260 0.40 13.82 1.75
C ARG A 260 0.83 14.77 2.87
N GLN A 261 2.11 14.85 3.14
CA GLN A 261 2.66 15.75 4.16
C GLN A 261 2.40 17.22 3.79
N THR A 262 2.51 17.58 2.51
CA THR A 262 2.19 18.93 2.01
C THR A 262 0.72 19.25 2.21
N VAL A 263 -0.18 18.36 1.81
CA VAL A 263 -1.63 18.54 2.03
C VAL A 263 -1.96 18.69 3.52
N ASP A 264 -1.40 17.80 4.37
CA ASP A 264 -1.64 17.86 5.81
C ASP A 264 -1.01 19.12 6.46
N ALA A 265 0.10 19.62 5.95
CA ALA A 265 0.70 20.88 6.40
C ALA A 265 -0.16 22.09 5.96
N LEU A 266 -0.56 22.15 4.69
CA LEU A 266 -1.41 23.21 4.15
C LEU A 266 -2.79 23.26 4.84
N SER A 267 -3.36 22.10 5.17
CA SER A 267 -4.65 22.03 5.85
C SER A 267 -4.64 22.59 7.28
N ARG A 268 -3.47 22.66 7.92
CA ARG A 268 -3.30 23.19 9.28
C ARG A 268 -2.98 24.69 9.31
N LEU A 269 -2.61 25.28 8.18
CA LEU A 269 -2.24 26.69 8.12
C LEU A 269 -3.38 27.62 8.54
N PRO A 270 -4.65 27.46 8.07
CA PRO A 270 -5.74 28.31 8.51
C PRO A 270 -5.95 28.25 10.03
N GLU A 271 -5.93 27.04 10.63
CA GLU A 271 -6.05 26.87 12.07
C GLU A 271 -4.88 27.54 12.84
N ALA A 272 -3.65 27.36 12.35
CA ALA A 272 -2.46 27.96 12.95
C ALA A 272 -2.47 29.50 12.84
N ALA A 273 -3.11 30.05 11.83
CA ALA A 273 -3.30 31.48 11.64
C ALA A 273 -4.51 32.05 12.40
N GLY A 274 -5.25 31.21 13.15
CA GLY A 274 -6.43 31.62 13.89
C GLY A 274 -7.72 31.74 13.02
N CYS A 275 -7.66 31.23 11.80
CA CYS A 275 -8.79 31.26 10.84
C CYS A 275 -9.61 29.94 10.92
N GLY A 276 -9.83 29.37 12.09
CA GLY A 276 -10.63 28.15 12.24
C GLY A 276 -10.53 27.52 13.63
N SER A 277 -11.52 26.71 13.97
CA SER A 277 -11.50 25.96 15.23
C SER A 277 -10.52 24.79 15.15
N PRO A 278 -9.83 24.42 16.25
CA PRO A 278 -8.89 23.30 16.26
C PRO A 278 -9.52 22.00 15.75
N GLY A 279 -8.88 21.37 14.76
CA GLY A 279 -9.32 20.11 14.16
C GLY A 279 -10.48 20.21 13.16
N HIS A 280 -10.96 21.43 12.83
CA HIS A 280 -12.05 21.67 11.87
C HIS A 280 -11.76 20.99 10.52
N ALA A 281 -10.63 21.28 9.90
CA ALA A 281 -10.27 20.73 8.60
C ALA A 281 -10.22 19.18 8.61
N ALA A 282 -9.82 18.57 9.73
CA ALA A 282 -9.83 17.13 9.86
C ALA A 282 -11.25 16.56 9.99
N ARG A 283 -12.11 17.17 10.83
CA ARG A 283 -13.51 16.75 10.99
C ARG A 283 -14.28 16.86 9.69
N VAL A 284 -14.18 18.01 9.01
CA VAL A 284 -14.84 18.23 7.70
C VAL A 284 -14.31 17.22 6.67
N GLY A 285 -12.99 16.96 6.64
CA GLY A 285 -12.39 15.96 5.75
C GLY A 285 -12.86 14.52 6.00
N ASP A 286 -13.02 14.12 7.24
CA ASP A 286 -13.46 12.76 7.61
C ASP A 286 -14.98 12.59 7.38
N LEU A 287 -15.80 13.57 7.72
CA LEU A 287 -17.24 13.57 7.45
C LEU A 287 -17.52 13.60 5.94
N ALA A 288 -16.85 14.47 5.19
CA ALA A 288 -17.02 14.56 3.74
C ALA A 288 -16.66 13.22 3.08
N HIS A 289 -15.58 12.56 3.52
CA HIS A 289 -15.22 11.23 3.04
C HIS A 289 -16.31 10.19 3.33
N ALA A 290 -16.85 10.17 4.55
CA ALA A 290 -17.92 9.24 4.94
C ALA A 290 -19.21 9.45 4.13
N VAL A 291 -19.62 10.71 3.92
CA VAL A 291 -20.76 11.07 3.06
C VAL A 291 -20.50 10.70 1.60
N GLY A 292 -19.27 10.92 1.10
CA GLY A 292 -18.88 10.53 -0.25
C GLY A 292 -18.96 9.01 -0.48
N VAL A 293 -18.57 8.21 0.51
CA VAL A 293 -18.71 6.73 0.47
C VAL A 293 -20.20 6.35 0.41
N ASP A 294 -21.03 6.97 1.20
CA ASP A 294 -22.48 6.72 1.23
C ASP A 294 -23.16 7.07 -0.10
N LEU A 295 -22.71 8.14 -0.75
CA LEU A 295 -23.19 8.59 -2.05
C LEU A 295 -22.57 7.82 -3.24
N GLY A 296 -21.68 6.85 -2.99
CA GLY A 296 -21.13 5.96 -3.99
C GLY A 296 -20.01 6.56 -4.85
N LEU A 297 -19.30 7.58 -4.36
CA LEU A 297 -18.11 8.11 -5.04
C LEU A 297 -17.00 7.04 -5.14
N GLY A 298 -16.29 7.03 -6.28
CA GLY A 298 -15.15 6.15 -6.50
C GLY A 298 -13.94 6.53 -5.64
N GLU A 299 -12.95 5.63 -5.51
CA GLU A 299 -11.77 5.85 -4.64
C GLU A 299 -10.96 7.11 -5.01
N VAL A 300 -10.90 7.44 -6.30
CA VAL A 300 -10.22 8.66 -6.79
C VAL A 300 -10.95 9.90 -6.31
N GLU A 301 -12.25 9.95 -6.57
CA GLU A 301 -13.12 11.07 -6.18
C GLU A 301 -13.16 11.26 -4.66
N LEU A 302 -13.18 10.15 -3.90
CA LEU A 302 -13.11 10.18 -2.43
C LEU A 302 -11.79 10.78 -1.92
N ARG A 303 -10.68 10.50 -2.58
CA ARG A 303 -9.38 11.06 -2.22
C ARG A 303 -9.31 12.56 -2.54
N GLU A 304 -9.77 12.95 -3.74
CA GLU A 304 -9.84 14.36 -4.15
C GLU A 304 -10.78 15.15 -3.24
N LEU A 305 -11.94 14.59 -2.94
CA LEU A 305 -12.90 15.15 -1.98
C LEU A 305 -12.27 15.36 -0.61
N ARG A 306 -11.56 14.34 -0.07
CA ARG A 306 -10.93 14.45 1.23
C ARG A 306 -9.82 15.49 1.27
N TYR A 307 -9.04 15.64 0.18
CA TYR A 307 -8.02 16.66 0.08
C TYR A 307 -8.64 18.06 -0.04
N ALA A 308 -9.66 18.21 -0.88
CA ALA A 308 -10.38 19.48 -1.02
C ALA A 308 -11.04 19.90 0.29
N ALA A 309 -11.70 18.96 0.98
CA ALA A 309 -12.32 19.19 2.27
C ALA A 309 -11.33 19.63 3.35
N LYS A 310 -10.12 19.04 3.37
CA LYS A 310 -9.05 19.45 4.30
C LYS A 310 -8.46 20.83 4.00
N MET A 311 -8.51 21.27 2.75
CA MET A 311 -7.90 22.54 2.32
C MET A 311 -8.94 23.61 1.96
N HIS A 312 -10.21 23.38 2.24
CA HIS A 312 -11.30 24.25 1.79
C HIS A 312 -11.17 25.68 2.29
N ASP A 313 -10.60 25.89 3.46
CA ASP A 313 -10.44 27.17 4.13
C ASP A 313 -9.11 27.89 3.84
N ILE A 314 -8.23 27.31 3.02
CA ILE A 314 -6.90 27.88 2.77
C ILE A 314 -6.98 29.31 2.19
N GLY A 315 -8.07 29.64 1.51
CA GLY A 315 -8.31 30.96 0.95
C GLY A 315 -8.52 32.05 2.02
N GLN A 316 -8.86 31.70 3.24
CA GLN A 316 -8.98 32.67 4.35
C GLN A 316 -7.63 33.32 4.69
N LEU A 317 -6.51 32.63 4.42
CA LEU A 317 -5.15 33.19 4.61
C LEU A 317 -4.83 34.38 3.70
N ALA A 318 -5.58 34.56 2.61
CA ALA A 318 -5.41 35.68 1.69
C ALA A 318 -6.26 36.90 2.07
N LEU A 319 -7.03 36.84 3.16
CA LEU A 319 -7.82 37.96 3.65
C LEU A 319 -6.95 38.92 4.49
N ALA A 320 -7.19 40.20 4.36
CA ALA A 320 -6.51 41.22 5.15
C ALA A 320 -6.87 41.12 6.64
N GLU A 321 -8.12 40.74 6.94
CA GLU A 321 -8.62 40.51 8.30
C GLU A 321 -9.13 39.06 8.39
N PRO A 322 -8.70 38.29 9.38
CA PRO A 322 -9.18 36.92 9.60
C PRO A 322 -10.71 36.93 9.87
N VAL A 323 -11.40 35.91 9.35
CA VAL A 323 -12.81 35.68 9.70
C VAL A 323 -12.87 35.22 11.16
N PRO A 324 -13.66 35.88 12.03
CA PRO A 324 -13.75 35.47 13.42
C PRO A 324 -14.16 34.02 13.58
N GLY A 325 -13.32 33.23 14.29
CA GLY A 325 -13.54 31.80 14.45
C GLY A 325 -13.45 30.95 13.18
N GLY A 326 -13.11 31.56 12.03
CA GLY A 326 -13.06 30.89 10.73
C GLY A 326 -14.43 30.54 10.13
N ILE A 327 -15.53 30.98 10.75
CA ILE A 327 -16.89 30.60 10.35
C ILE A 327 -17.32 31.40 9.13
N THR A 328 -17.20 30.84 7.97
CA THR A 328 -17.55 31.52 6.70
C THR A 328 -19.03 31.51 6.40
N LEU A 329 -19.82 30.72 7.11
CA LEU A 329 -21.27 30.57 6.90
C LEU A 329 -22.05 31.90 7.08
N GLU A 330 -21.57 32.79 7.94
CA GLU A 330 -22.23 34.08 8.22
C GLU A 330 -21.85 35.18 7.23
N LEU A 331 -20.87 34.93 6.35
CA LEU A 331 -20.47 35.90 5.34
C LEU A 331 -21.45 35.95 4.16
N PRO A 332 -21.54 37.08 3.45
CA PRO A 332 -22.25 37.16 2.19
C PRO A 332 -21.75 36.12 1.19
N GLU A 333 -22.64 35.51 0.39
CA GLU A 333 -22.27 34.48 -0.60
C GLU A 333 -21.16 34.93 -1.57
N ALA A 334 -21.12 36.18 -1.93
CA ALA A 334 -20.10 36.75 -2.82
C ALA A 334 -18.69 36.63 -2.17
N GLU A 335 -18.60 36.85 -0.85
CA GLU A 335 -17.35 36.75 -0.12
C GLU A 335 -16.95 35.30 0.12
N GLN A 336 -17.91 34.43 0.44
CA GLN A 336 -17.66 32.99 0.51
C GLN A 336 -17.05 32.45 -0.82
N ARG A 337 -17.63 32.83 -1.97
CA ARG A 337 -17.13 32.49 -3.29
C ARG A 337 -15.76 33.11 -3.60
N ARG A 338 -15.49 34.31 -3.08
CA ARG A 338 -14.18 34.96 -3.21
C ARG A 338 -13.11 34.15 -2.45
N ILE A 339 -13.38 33.78 -1.21
CA ILE A 339 -12.47 32.94 -0.38
C ILE A 339 -12.22 31.61 -1.06
N ALA A 340 -13.26 30.93 -1.54
CA ALA A 340 -13.13 29.66 -2.25
C ALA A 340 -12.23 29.75 -3.50
N ARG A 341 -12.36 30.84 -4.28
CA ARG A 341 -11.51 31.08 -5.46
C ARG A 341 -10.07 31.35 -5.09
N LEU A 342 -9.80 32.19 -4.08
CA LEU A 342 -8.45 32.46 -3.58
C LEU A 342 -7.79 31.16 -3.10
N GLY A 343 -8.53 30.32 -2.38
CA GLY A 343 -8.06 29.01 -1.97
C GLY A 343 -7.71 28.09 -3.14
N ALA A 344 -8.54 28.09 -4.17
CA ALA A 344 -8.28 27.32 -5.38
C ALA A 344 -7.04 27.81 -6.14
N GLU A 345 -6.77 29.11 -6.16
CA GLU A 345 -5.55 29.69 -6.74
C GLU A 345 -4.31 29.22 -6.00
N VAL A 346 -4.30 29.31 -4.67
CA VAL A 346 -3.19 28.80 -3.84
C VAL A 346 -2.93 27.31 -4.08
N ILE A 347 -3.99 26.50 -4.20
CA ILE A 347 -3.85 25.06 -4.46
C ILE A 347 -3.27 24.81 -5.85
N ARG A 348 -3.65 25.57 -6.87
CA ARG A 348 -3.12 25.43 -8.25
C ARG A 348 -1.62 25.72 -8.35
N GLU A 349 -1.08 26.61 -7.51
CA GLU A 349 0.37 26.88 -7.46
C GLU A 349 1.18 25.62 -7.13
N SER A 350 0.55 24.58 -6.53
CA SER A 350 1.21 23.29 -6.32
C SER A 350 1.53 22.52 -7.61
N GLY A 351 0.86 22.85 -8.74
CA GLY A 351 1.05 22.22 -10.04
C GLY A 351 0.55 20.77 -10.17
N VAL A 352 -0.05 20.20 -9.14
CA VAL A 352 -0.43 18.76 -9.09
C VAL A 352 -1.83 18.49 -8.55
N LEU A 353 -2.56 19.52 -8.12
CA LEU A 353 -3.86 19.38 -7.45
C LEU A 353 -4.99 20.14 -8.18
N ASP A 354 -4.96 20.25 -9.50
CA ASP A 354 -5.93 21.01 -10.29
C ASP A 354 -7.38 20.59 -10.06
N ARG A 355 -7.66 19.29 -9.97
CA ARG A 355 -9.01 18.79 -9.68
C ARG A 355 -9.46 19.16 -8.27
N VAL A 356 -8.57 19.08 -7.29
CA VAL A 356 -8.82 19.50 -5.91
C VAL A 356 -9.11 21.00 -5.85
N ALA A 357 -8.32 21.81 -6.57
CA ALA A 357 -8.55 23.24 -6.70
C ALA A 357 -9.91 23.55 -7.33
N GLY A 358 -10.33 22.79 -8.34
CA GLY A 358 -11.66 22.90 -8.94
C GLY A 358 -12.80 22.62 -7.95
N ILE A 359 -12.64 21.60 -7.10
CA ILE A 359 -13.61 21.27 -6.05
C ILE A 359 -13.68 22.41 -5.01
N VAL A 360 -12.51 22.92 -4.55
CA VAL A 360 -12.44 24.02 -3.59
C VAL A 360 -13.06 25.31 -4.16
N ALA A 361 -12.83 25.61 -5.44
CA ALA A 361 -13.45 26.76 -6.09
C ALA A 361 -14.99 26.69 -6.08
N ALA A 362 -15.55 25.51 -6.24
CA ALA A 362 -16.99 25.28 -6.36
C ALA A 362 -17.70 25.02 -5.02
N GLN A 363 -16.99 24.93 -3.89
CA GLN A 363 -17.57 24.57 -2.60
C GLN A 363 -18.54 25.62 -2.06
N ALA A 364 -18.35 26.89 -2.42
CA ALA A 364 -19.21 27.99 -1.96
C ALA A 364 -20.44 28.21 -2.85
N ASP A 365 -20.49 27.55 -4.03
CA ASP A 365 -21.61 27.74 -4.95
C ASP A 365 -22.89 27.10 -4.39
N PRO A 366 -24.07 27.78 -4.53
CA PRO A 366 -25.36 27.23 -4.12
C PRO A 366 -25.73 26.02 -4.99
N TYR A 367 -26.51 25.10 -4.43
CA TYR A 367 -27.00 23.95 -5.18
C TYR A 367 -27.82 24.35 -6.42
N ARG A 368 -28.63 25.40 -6.27
CA ARG A 368 -29.36 26.07 -7.37
C ARG A 368 -29.15 27.57 -7.29
N ASP A 369 -28.59 28.14 -8.33
CA ASP A 369 -28.29 29.57 -8.39
C ASP A 369 -29.50 30.47 -8.83
N GLY A 370 -30.67 29.87 -9.02
CA GLY A 370 -31.86 30.55 -9.55
C GLY A 370 -31.79 30.90 -11.04
N ARG A 371 -30.65 30.66 -11.70
CA ARG A 371 -30.42 30.98 -13.12
C ARG A 371 -30.56 29.76 -14.05
N GLY A 372 -30.87 28.58 -13.47
CA GLY A 372 -31.11 27.35 -14.24
C GLY A 372 -29.87 26.66 -14.76
N GLY A 373 -28.70 27.01 -14.25
CA GLY A 373 -27.44 26.35 -14.55
C GLY A 373 -27.34 24.91 -13.98
N PRO A 374 -26.39 24.09 -14.45
CA PRO A 374 -26.15 22.79 -13.85
C PRO A 374 -25.64 22.96 -12.40
N PRO A 375 -26.00 22.04 -11.49
CA PRO A 375 -25.53 22.12 -10.11
C PRO A 375 -24.00 21.96 -10.04
N PRO A 376 -23.33 22.52 -9.01
CA PRO A 376 -21.91 22.36 -8.78
C PRO A 376 -21.49 20.86 -8.70
N PRO A 377 -20.21 20.52 -8.90
CA PRO A 377 -19.70 19.16 -8.73
C PRO A 377 -20.12 18.56 -7.38
N LEU A 378 -20.45 17.26 -7.36
CA LEU A 378 -20.93 16.58 -6.15
C LEU A 378 -19.97 16.77 -4.96
N ALA A 379 -18.65 16.70 -5.19
CA ALA A 379 -17.64 16.91 -4.16
C ALA A 379 -17.74 18.31 -3.52
N GLY A 380 -17.94 19.37 -4.30
CA GLY A 380 -18.16 20.74 -3.78
C GLY A 380 -19.43 20.85 -2.95
N ARG A 381 -20.53 20.21 -3.40
CA ARG A 381 -21.80 20.16 -2.64
C ARG A 381 -21.66 19.43 -1.31
N ILE A 382 -20.87 18.33 -1.28
CA ILE A 382 -20.58 17.60 -0.04
C ILE A 382 -19.81 18.50 0.93
N ILE A 383 -18.75 19.17 0.49
CA ILE A 383 -17.98 20.07 1.35
C ILE A 383 -18.87 21.17 1.91
N LYS A 384 -19.70 21.81 1.08
CA LYS A 384 -20.59 22.88 1.51
C LYS A 384 -21.52 22.46 2.64
N VAL A 385 -22.15 21.30 2.53
CA VAL A 385 -23.09 20.78 3.55
C VAL A 385 -22.34 20.39 4.82
N VAL A 386 -21.23 19.69 4.70
CA VAL A 386 -20.45 19.20 5.85
C VAL A 386 -19.80 20.35 6.60
N ASN A 387 -19.27 21.36 5.89
CA ASN A 387 -18.73 22.55 6.50
C ASN A 387 -19.80 23.33 7.26
N ALA A 388 -20.96 23.59 6.63
CA ALA A 388 -22.06 24.26 7.30
C ALA A 388 -22.55 23.52 8.55
N TYR A 389 -22.53 22.18 8.52
CA TYR A 389 -22.86 21.37 9.69
C TYR A 389 -21.83 21.53 10.81
N ASP A 390 -20.51 21.46 10.51
CA ASP A 390 -19.44 21.58 11.51
C ASP A 390 -19.42 22.98 12.12
N ASP A 391 -19.62 24.03 11.30
CA ASP A 391 -19.74 25.42 11.75
C ASP A 391 -20.93 25.60 12.72
N LEU A 392 -22.12 25.12 12.34
CA LEU A 392 -23.33 25.24 13.14
C LEU A 392 -23.25 24.47 14.46
N ILE A 393 -22.69 23.26 14.46
CA ILE A 393 -22.46 22.45 15.68
C ILE A 393 -21.44 23.12 16.60
N THR A 394 -20.40 23.73 16.04
CA THR A 394 -19.37 24.43 16.82
C THR A 394 -19.95 25.70 17.51
N LEU A 395 -20.88 26.36 16.87
CA LEU A 395 -21.60 27.51 17.44
C LEU A 395 -22.56 27.13 18.57
N THR A 396 -22.99 25.87 18.63
CA THR A 396 -23.99 25.41 19.61
C THR A 396 -23.31 24.48 20.61
N GLU A 397 -23.17 24.90 21.86
CA GLU A 397 -22.56 24.12 22.95
C GLU A 397 -23.39 22.91 23.44
N ASP A 398 -24.66 22.75 22.96
CA ASP A 398 -25.59 21.71 23.43
C ASP A 398 -25.68 20.52 22.44
N PRO A 399 -25.44 19.27 22.89
CA PRO A 399 -25.63 18.05 22.08
C PRO A 399 -27.04 17.86 21.50
N ARG A 400 -28.07 18.52 22.08
CA ARG A 400 -29.46 18.51 21.57
C ARG A 400 -29.63 19.32 20.29
N SER A 401 -28.72 20.23 20.00
CA SER A 401 -28.75 21.11 18.82
C SER A 401 -28.57 20.39 17.49
N ARG A 402 -28.14 19.11 17.49
CA ARG A 402 -28.01 18.35 16.23
C ARG A 402 -29.30 18.33 15.42
N ARG A 403 -30.48 18.21 16.09
CA ARG A 403 -31.80 18.27 15.42
C ARG A 403 -32.09 19.66 14.84
N GLU A 404 -31.74 20.70 15.56
CA GLU A 404 -31.95 22.10 15.11
C GLU A 404 -31.04 22.44 13.94
N VAL A 405 -29.76 21.98 13.96
CA VAL A 405 -28.83 22.13 12.85
C VAL A 405 -29.38 21.45 11.59
N PHE A 406 -29.86 20.19 11.70
CA PHE A 406 -30.47 19.52 10.55
C PHE A 406 -31.77 20.18 10.09
N ALA A 407 -32.60 20.72 11.00
CA ALA A 407 -33.80 21.50 10.63
C ALA A 407 -33.42 22.73 9.81
N ARG A 408 -32.35 23.44 10.18
CA ARG A 408 -31.83 24.59 9.45
C ARG A 408 -31.27 24.18 8.08
N LEU A 409 -30.41 23.14 8.01
CA LEU A 409 -29.89 22.66 6.75
C LEU A 409 -30.98 22.18 5.78
N ARG A 410 -32.07 21.58 6.31
CA ARG A 410 -33.23 21.14 5.49
C ARG A 410 -34.09 22.29 5.04
N ALA A 411 -34.20 23.35 5.83
CA ALA A 411 -34.94 24.55 5.43
C ALA A 411 -34.30 25.25 4.22
N ASP A 412 -32.97 25.25 4.16
CA ASP A 412 -32.21 25.83 3.06
C ASP A 412 -31.87 24.79 1.95
N ALA A 413 -32.36 23.57 2.10
CA ALA A 413 -32.19 22.54 1.09
C ALA A 413 -32.95 22.87 -0.19
N ALA A 414 -32.46 22.38 -1.33
CA ALA A 414 -32.94 22.71 -2.68
C ALA A 414 -32.59 24.12 -3.19
N GLY A 415 -32.20 25.05 -2.33
CA GLY A 415 -31.61 26.32 -2.71
C GLY A 415 -30.10 26.32 -2.51
N ALA A 416 -29.68 26.53 -1.27
CA ALA A 416 -28.26 26.59 -0.92
C ALA A 416 -27.59 25.21 -0.87
N TYR A 417 -28.29 24.17 -0.38
CA TYR A 417 -27.75 22.83 -0.16
C TYR A 417 -28.41 21.76 -1.03
N ASP A 418 -27.66 20.73 -1.42
CA ASP A 418 -28.19 19.52 -2.08
C ASP A 418 -28.95 18.67 -1.05
N PRO A 419 -30.27 18.42 -1.22
CA PRO A 419 -31.06 17.63 -0.28
C PRO A 419 -30.53 16.22 -0.08
N ARG A 420 -29.99 15.59 -1.14
CA ARG A 420 -29.43 14.23 -1.07
C ARG A 420 -28.19 14.19 -0.19
N VAL A 421 -27.37 15.23 -0.23
CA VAL A 421 -26.16 15.32 0.60
C VAL A 421 -26.54 15.55 2.07
N VAL A 422 -27.55 16.37 2.34
CA VAL A 422 -28.06 16.60 3.71
C VAL A 422 -28.57 15.29 4.33
N GLU A 423 -29.33 14.50 3.59
CA GLU A 423 -29.85 13.22 4.09
C GLU A 423 -28.73 12.16 4.25
N ALA A 424 -27.76 12.10 3.33
CA ALA A 424 -26.59 11.22 3.46
C ALA A 424 -25.77 11.57 4.72
N LEU A 425 -25.57 12.86 5.01
CA LEU A 425 -24.88 13.29 6.24
C LEU A 425 -25.67 12.86 7.49
N ALA A 426 -26.99 12.99 7.50
CA ALA A 426 -27.82 12.55 8.62
C ALA A 426 -27.64 11.04 8.88
N GLN A 427 -27.70 10.21 7.83
CA GLN A 427 -27.53 8.76 7.92
C GLN A 427 -26.13 8.36 8.39
N VAL A 428 -25.08 9.06 7.93
CA VAL A 428 -23.70 8.82 8.37
C VAL A 428 -23.55 9.06 9.87
N LEU A 429 -24.12 10.15 10.38
CA LEU A 429 -24.03 10.52 11.79
C LEU A 429 -24.89 9.62 12.71
N GLU A 430 -26.01 9.09 12.22
CA GLU A 430 -26.81 8.11 12.94
C GLU A 430 -26.08 6.76 13.08
N ARG A 431 -25.31 6.36 12.07
CA ARG A 431 -24.52 5.11 12.11
C ARG A 431 -23.25 5.21 12.96
N SER A 432 -22.78 6.42 13.22
CA SER A 432 -21.55 6.68 13.97
C SER A 432 -21.77 6.98 15.45
N GLY A 433 -22.99 7.21 15.89
CA GLY A 433 -23.39 7.48 17.29
C GLY A 433 -24.09 6.33 17.90
#